data_e83eac39c96a9b5bf227ef6203b2e865
#
_entry.id   e83eac39c96a9b5bf227ef6203b2e865
#
_cell.length_a   1.000
_cell.length_b   1.000
_cell.length_c   1.000
_cell.angle_alpha   90.00
_cell.angle_beta   90.00
_cell.angle_gamma   90.00
#
_symmetry.space_group_name_H-M   'P 1'
#
loop_
_entity.id
_entity.type
_entity.pdbx_description
1 polymer ?
#
loop_
_entity_poly.entity_id
_entity_poly.type
_entity_poly.pdbx_seq_one_letter_code
_entity_poly.pdbx_strand_id
1 'polypeptide(L)'
;MSRVSQARSLGKYFLLVDNMLVVLGFFVVFPLISIRFVDQMGWAALMVGIALGLRQLVQQGLGIFGGAIADRFGAKPMIVTGMLMRAGGFAAMAVAHEPWVLWLSCILSGLGGTLFDPPRAALVVKLVRPHQRGRFFSLLMMQDSAGAVIGALLGSWLLQYDFRLVCSAGAALFIACAAFNAWYLPAWKLSTVKTPVREGLGRVLRDKRFVTYVLTLTGYYMLAVQVMLMLPIMVNDIAGTPAAVKWMYAIEATISLTLLYPIARWSEKRYRLEHRLMAGLLVMTL
;
A
#
# COMPACT_ATOMS: atom_id res chain seq x y z
N MET A 1 6.41 24.03 -23.91
CA MET A 1 5.96 23.59 -22.57
C MET A 1 6.67 24.43 -21.52
N SER A 2 5.97 25.00 -20.52
CA SER A 2 6.63 25.77 -19.46
C SER A 2 7.50 24.84 -18.60
N ARG A 3 8.61 25.36 -18.03
CA ARG A 3 9.50 24.61 -17.10
C ARG A 3 8.72 23.93 -15.97
N VAL A 4 7.65 24.56 -15.49
CA VAL A 4 6.75 24.01 -14.44
C VAL A 4 5.95 22.80 -14.93
N SER A 5 5.52 22.80 -16.20
CA SER A 5 4.81 21.66 -16.80
C SER A 5 5.74 20.46 -16.97
N GLN A 6 6.99 20.70 -17.34
CA GLN A 6 8.00 19.66 -17.52
C GLN A 6 8.40 19.03 -16.16
N ALA A 7 8.61 19.85 -15.13
CA ALA A 7 8.91 19.38 -13.78
C ALA A 7 7.76 18.53 -13.18
N ARG A 8 6.51 18.92 -13.44
CA ARG A 8 5.33 18.12 -13.01
C ARG A 8 5.19 16.80 -13.76
N SER A 9 5.52 16.78 -15.05
CA SER A 9 5.51 15.56 -15.85
C SER A 9 6.55 14.58 -15.34
N LEU A 10 7.79 15.01 -15.14
CA LEU A 10 8.86 14.19 -14.55
C LEU A 10 8.49 13.67 -13.16
N GLY A 11 7.85 14.52 -12.32
CA GLY A 11 7.38 14.12 -11.01
C GLY A 11 6.30 13.02 -11.04
N LYS A 12 5.43 12.98 -12.04
CA LYS A 12 4.44 11.91 -12.21
C LYS A 12 5.10 10.58 -12.58
N TYR A 13 6.04 10.60 -13.53
CA TYR A 13 6.79 9.39 -13.90
C TYR A 13 7.60 8.86 -12.72
N PHE A 14 8.22 9.76 -11.95
CA PHE A 14 8.90 9.40 -10.72
C PHE A 14 7.98 8.64 -9.75
N LEU A 15 6.77 9.17 -9.47
CA LEU A 15 5.81 8.53 -8.58
C LEU A 15 5.33 7.18 -9.10
N LEU A 16 5.21 6.99 -10.42
CA LEU A 16 4.83 5.71 -11.00
C LEU A 16 5.95 4.67 -10.86
N VAL A 17 7.20 5.05 -11.14
CA VAL A 17 8.34 4.14 -10.96
C VAL A 17 8.51 3.77 -9.49
N ASP A 18 8.45 4.76 -8.60
CA ASP A 18 8.51 4.57 -7.16
C ASP A 18 7.42 3.60 -6.67
N ASN A 19 6.17 3.81 -7.10
CA ASN A 19 5.07 2.92 -6.79
C ASN A 19 5.33 1.48 -7.22
N MET A 20 5.78 1.30 -8.46
CA MET A 20 6.04 -0.03 -9.00
C MET A 20 7.12 -0.79 -8.23
N LEU A 21 8.22 -0.11 -7.86
CA LEU A 21 9.28 -0.70 -7.04
C LEU A 21 8.76 -1.12 -5.66
N VAL A 22 7.96 -0.28 -5.01
CA VAL A 22 7.37 -0.57 -3.70
C VAL A 22 6.43 -1.76 -3.75
N VAL A 23 5.54 -1.79 -4.74
CA VAL A 23 4.56 -2.87 -4.90
C VAL A 23 5.24 -4.19 -5.21
N LEU A 24 6.17 -4.20 -6.16
CA LEU A 24 6.96 -5.40 -6.46
C LEU A 24 7.72 -5.90 -5.23
N GLY A 25 8.46 -5.01 -4.54
CA GLY A 25 9.23 -5.39 -3.35
C GLY A 25 8.35 -5.99 -2.24
N PHE A 26 7.12 -5.50 -2.10
CA PHE A 26 6.17 -6.00 -1.13
C PHE A 26 5.59 -7.37 -1.54
N PHE A 27 5.06 -7.47 -2.77
CA PHE A 27 4.34 -8.66 -3.22
C PHE A 27 5.25 -9.83 -3.61
N VAL A 28 6.55 -9.61 -3.80
CA VAL A 28 7.54 -10.72 -3.92
C VAL A 28 7.58 -11.54 -2.64
N VAL A 29 7.42 -10.92 -1.45
CA VAL A 29 7.59 -11.60 -0.15
C VAL A 29 6.24 -11.88 0.52
N PHE A 30 5.35 -10.89 0.57
CA PHE A 30 4.20 -10.89 1.45
C PHE A 30 3.25 -12.09 1.27
N PRO A 31 2.87 -12.52 0.04
CA PRO A 31 1.98 -13.67 -0.15
C PRO A 31 2.61 -15.00 0.30
N LEU A 32 3.93 -15.06 0.35
CA LEU A 32 4.67 -16.29 0.63
C LEU A 32 4.99 -16.48 2.11
N ILE A 33 4.72 -15.51 2.95
CA ILE A 33 4.96 -15.58 4.41
C ILE A 33 4.19 -16.74 5.01
N SER A 34 2.91 -16.87 4.70
CA SER A 34 2.08 -17.97 5.22
C SER A 34 2.55 -19.33 4.70
N ILE A 35 2.88 -19.43 3.41
CA ILE A 35 3.40 -20.67 2.82
C ILE A 35 4.69 -21.09 3.52
N ARG A 36 5.62 -20.15 3.75
CA ARG A 36 6.90 -20.44 4.39
C ARG A 36 6.74 -20.86 5.86
N PHE A 37 6.04 -20.06 6.65
CA PHE A 37 6.03 -20.24 8.11
C PHE A 37 4.94 -21.22 8.58
N VAL A 38 3.78 -21.26 7.92
CA VAL A 38 2.72 -22.24 8.27
C VAL A 38 2.95 -23.57 7.58
N ASP A 39 3.03 -23.59 6.24
CA ASP A 39 3.01 -24.86 5.49
C ASP A 39 4.37 -25.56 5.50
N GLN A 40 5.50 -24.83 5.39
CA GLN A 40 6.84 -25.43 5.33
C GLN A 40 7.48 -25.59 6.70
N MET A 41 7.32 -24.63 7.62
CA MET A 41 7.92 -24.68 8.96
C MET A 41 6.98 -25.23 10.03
N GLY A 42 5.68 -25.41 9.72
CA GLY A 42 4.69 -25.97 10.64
C GLY A 42 4.31 -25.06 11.81
N TRP A 43 4.51 -23.73 11.67
CA TRP A 43 4.12 -22.82 12.74
C TRP A 43 2.60 -22.64 12.78
N ALA A 44 2.08 -22.41 14.00
CA ALA A 44 0.66 -22.15 14.15
C ALA A 44 0.24 -20.92 13.30
N ALA A 45 -0.80 -21.07 12.49
CA ALA A 45 -1.33 -20.00 11.64
C ALA A 45 -1.67 -18.73 12.44
N LEU A 46 -2.09 -18.89 13.70
CA LEU A 46 -2.32 -17.77 14.63
C LEU A 46 -1.07 -16.92 14.86
N MET A 47 0.12 -17.54 15.02
CA MET A 47 1.38 -16.82 15.26
C MET A 47 1.77 -15.96 14.03
N VAL A 48 1.57 -16.52 12.84
CA VAL A 48 1.82 -15.81 11.58
C VAL A 48 0.76 -14.71 11.37
N GLY A 49 -0.50 -15.02 11.68
CA GLY A 49 -1.60 -14.03 11.64
C GLY A 49 -1.35 -12.84 12.58
N ILE A 50 -0.85 -13.07 13.79
CA ILE A 50 -0.45 -12.01 14.73
C ILE A 50 0.67 -11.16 14.13
N ALA A 51 1.70 -11.76 13.51
CA ALA A 51 2.79 -11.03 12.86
C ALA A 51 2.27 -10.07 11.78
N LEU A 52 1.41 -10.57 10.91
CA LEU A 52 0.81 -9.77 9.82
C LEU A 52 -0.14 -8.70 10.37
N GLY A 53 -0.91 -9.02 11.42
CA GLY A 53 -1.77 -8.08 12.13
C GLY A 53 -0.97 -6.96 12.80
N LEU A 54 0.13 -7.28 13.48
CA LEU A 54 1.04 -6.30 14.09
C LEU A 54 1.63 -5.36 13.04
N ARG A 55 2.07 -5.90 11.89
CA ARG A 55 2.54 -5.06 10.77
C ARG A 55 1.47 -4.06 10.35
N GLN A 56 0.25 -4.51 10.15
CA GLN A 56 -0.86 -3.67 9.72
C GLN A 56 -1.25 -2.64 10.78
N LEU A 57 -1.31 -3.06 12.04
CA LEU A 57 -1.60 -2.18 13.17
C LEU A 57 -0.56 -1.06 13.28
N VAL A 58 0.73 -1.39 13.19
CA VAL A 58 1.81 -0.41 13.24
C VAL A 58 1.73 0.54 12.04
N GLN A 59 1.57 0.01 10.83
CA GLN A 59 1.54 0.82 9.61
C GLN A 59 0.36 1.80 9.59
N GLN A 60 -0.83 1.35 9.91
CA GLN A 60 -2.04 2.17 9.86
C GLN A 60 -2.25 2.98 11.16
N GLY A 61 -2.02 2.34 12.31
CA GLY A 61 -2.23 2.98 13.61
C GLY A 61 -1.26 4.14 13.88
N LEU A 62 -0.02 4.02 13.42
CA LEU A 62 0.98 5.08 13.58
C LEU A 62 1.04 6.05 12.39
N GLY A 63 0.20 5.89 11.36
CA GLY A 63 0.20 6.73 10.15
C GLY A 63 0.07 8.23 10.43
N ILE A 64 -0.70 8.62 11.44
CA ILE A 64 -0.85 10.02 11.87
C ILE A 64 0.50 10.60 12.35
N PHE A 65 1.25 9.82 13.12
CA PHE A 65 2.57 10.22 13.60
C PHE A 65 3.58 10.30 12.44
N GLY A 66 3.52 9.34 11.50
CA GLY A 66 4.35 9.36 10.29
C GLY A 66 4.14 10.62 9.46
N GLY A 67 2.88 11.06 9.29
CA GLY A 67 2.54 12.32 8.63
C GLY A 67 3.12 13.54 9.36
N ALA A 68 2.94 13.62 10.67
CA ALA A 68 3.43 14.74 11.47
C ALA A 68 4.97 14.83 11.50
N ILE A 69 5.66 13.68 11.53
CA ILE A 69 7.12 13.62 11.43
C ILE A 69 7.57 14.07 10.04
N ALA A 70 6.86 13.65 8.98
CA ALA A 70 7.15 14.05 7.60
C ALA A 70 6.97 15.56 7.37
N ASP A 71 5.98 16.19 8.01
CA ASP A 71 5.80 17.64 7.97
C ASP A 71 6.98 18.39 8.62
N ARG A 72 7.59 17.81 9.65
CA ARG A 72 8.71 18.42 10.37
C ARG A 72 10.05 18.25 9.65
N PHE A 73 10.34 17.02 9.20
CA PHE A 73 11.65 16.66 8.63
C PHE A 73 11.67 16.69 7.09
N GLY A 74 10.50 16.72 6.46
CA GLY A 74 10.32 16.69 5.00
C GLY A 74 10.07 15.28 4.46
N ALA A 75 9.56 15.21 3.22
CA ALA A 75 9.19 13.95 2.59
C ALA A 75 10.38 13.03 2.32
N LYS A 76 11.45 13.58 1.76
CA LYS A 76 12.61 12.80 1.29
C LYS A 76 13.24 11.92 2.39
N PRO A 77 13.68 12.48 3.55
CA PRO A 77 14.30 11.65 4.58
C PRO A 77 13.34 10.61 5.13
N MET A 78 12.05 10.92 5.26
CA MET A 78 11.05 9.98 5.75
C MET A 78 10.83 8.81 4.81
N ILE A 79 10.67 9.10 3.51
CA ILE A 79 10.51 8.06 2.48
C ILE A 79 11.74 7.16 2.44
N VAL A 80 12.94 7.73 2.39
CA VAL A 80 14.19 6.95 2.34
C VAL A 80 14.36 6.07 3.58
N THR A 81 14.18 6.64 4.78
CA THR A 81 14.24 5.87 6.03
C THR A 81 13.18 4.78 6.08
N GLY A 82 11.96 5.09 5.67
CA GLY A 82 10.87 4.11 5.59
C GLY A 82 11.18 2.94 4.67
N MET A 83 11.78 3.20 3.50
CA MET A 83 12.20 2.14 2.58
C MET A 83 13.34 1.30 3.13
N LEU A 84 14.33 1.91 3.79
CA LEU A 84 15.41 1.18 4.45
C LEU A 84 14.91 0.30 5.62
N MET A 85 13.94 0.80 6.39
CA MET A 85 13.31 -0.01 7.44
C MET A 85 12.53 -1.19 6.85
N ARG A 86 11.81 -1.03 5.73
CA ARG A 86 11.16 -2.15 5.03
C ARG A 86 12.18 -3.15 4.53
N ALA A 87 13.29 -2.68 3.94
CA ALA A 87 14.38 -3.54 3.49
C ALA A 87 14.98 -4.33 4.65
N GLY A 88 15.24 -3.68 5.78
CA GLY A 88 15.74 -4.32 7.01
C GLY A 88 14.74 -5.34 7.56
N GLY A 89 13.44 -5.04 7.54
CA GLY A 89 12.38 -5.98 7.94
C GLY A 89 12.39 -7.25 7.09
N PHE A 90 12.46 -7.12 5.75
CA PHE A 90 12.52 -8.29 4.87
C PHE A 90 13.85 -9.04 4.95
N ALA A 91 14.97 -8.34 5.12
CA ALA A 91 16.26 -8.98 5.36
C ALA A 91 16.26 -9.78 6.68
N ALA A 92 15.68 -9.24 7.74
CA ALA A 92 15.54 -9.96 9.02
C ALA A 92 14.59 -11.18 8.88
N MET A 93 13.57 -11.09 8.04
CA MET A 93 12.65 -12.20 7.77
C MET A 93 13.35 -13.37 7.08
N ALA A 94 14.41 -13.13 6.28
CA ALA A 94 15.20 -14.16 5.62
C ALA A 94 15.88 -15.12 6.61
N VAL A 95 16.16 -14.66 7.84
CA VAL A 95 16.81 -15.42 8.90
C VAL A 95 15.88 -15.71 10.08
N ALA A 96 14.57 -15.59 9.87
CA ALA A 96 13.59 -15.83 10.92
C ALA A 96 13.42 -17.33 11.14
N HIS A 97 14.05 -17.84 12.18
CA HIS A 97 13.90 -19.23 12.69
C HIS A 97 13.00 -19.30 13.92
N GLU A 98 12.75 -18.17 14.57
CA GLU A 98 11.92 -18.02 15.76
C GLU A 98 10.75 -17.07 15.51
N PRO A 99 9.57 -17.31 16.10
CA PRO A 99 8.37 -16.47 15.86
C PRO A 99 8.59 -14.99 16.21
N TRP A 100 9.35 -14.68 17.24
CA TRP A 100 9.61 -13.29 17.64
C TRP A 100 10.43 -12.52 16.60
N VAL A 101 11.31 -13.20 15.83
CA VAL A 101 12.06 -12.57 14.73
C VAL A 101 11.11 -12.17 13.61
N LEU A 102 10.13 -13.02 13.27
CA LEU A 102 9.08 -12.70 12.30
C LEU A 102 8.25 -11.50 12.78
N TRP A 103 7.87 -11.47 14.05
CA TRP A 103 7.10 -10.36 14.61
C TRP A 103 7.89 -9.04 14.54
N LEU A 104 9.15 -9.07 14.93
CA LEU A 104 10.03 -7.90 14.83
C LEU A 104 10.22 -7.43 13.39
N SER A 105 10.40 -8.36 12.45
CA SER A 105 10.49 -8.08 11.00
C SER A 105 9.24 -7.42 10.48
N CYS A 106 8.08 -7.92 10.89
CA CYS A 106 6.77 -7.36 10.53
C CYS A 106 6.56 -5.97 11.13
N ILE A 107 6.93 -5.75 12.39
CA ILE A 107 6.88 -4.43 13.03
C ILE A 107 7.78 -3.44 12.30
N LEU A 108 9.03 -3.84 12.00
CA LEU A 108 9.99 -2.98 11.29
C LEU A 108 9.49 -2.62 9.89
N SER A 109 8.95 -3.58 9.15
CA SER A 109 8.31 -3.33 7.85
C SER A 109 7.09 -2.42 7.97
N GLY A 110 6.28 -2.57 9.02
CA GLY A 110 5.13 -1.72 9.33
C GLY A 110 5.54 -0.27 9.62
N LEU A 111 6.57 -0.08 10.47
CA LEU A 111 7.16 1.25 10.75
C LEU A 111 7.67 1.91 9.47
N GLY A 112 8.32 1.13 8.60
CA GLY A 112 8.73 1.61 7.27
C GLY A 112 7.56 2.14 6.46
N GLY A 113 6.41 1.43 6.49
CA GLY A 113 5.18 1.88 5.86
C GLY A 113 4.61 3.16 6.46
N THR A 114 4.61 3.26 7.77
CA THR A 114 4.20 4.47 8.52
C THR A 114 4.96 5.72 8.07
N LEU A 115 6.26 5.59 7.82
CA LEU A 115 7.12 6.70 7.40
C LEU A 115 7.00 7.01 5.90
N PHE A 116 6.58 6.04 5.08
CA PHE A 116 6.50 6.18 3.62
C PHE A 116 5.14 6.66 3.13
N ASP A 117 4.04 6.03 3.59
CA ASP A 117 2.72 6.20 2.98
C ASP A 117 2.17 7.66 3.08
N PRO A 118 2.19 8.35 4.24
CA PRO A 118 1.68 9.70 4.35
C PRO A 118 2.45 10.73 3.51
N PRO A 119 3.82 10.80 3.55
CA PRO A 119 4.54 11.76 2.74
C PRO A 119 4.43 11.48 1.24
N ARG A 120 4.31 10.21 0.83
CA ARG A 120 4.04 9.85 -0.57
C ARG A 120 2.67 10.36 -1.03
N ALA A 121 1.62 10.14 -0.24
CA ALA A 121 0.29 10.65 -0.55
C ALA A 121 0.29 12.17 -0.69
N ALA A 122 0.99 12.88 0.20
CA ALA A 122 1.16 14.34 0.13
C ALA A 122 1.92 14.78 -1.14
N LEU A 123 2.93 14.02 -1.59
CA LEU A 123 3.64 14.28 -2.85
C LEU A 123 2.71 14.12 -4.06
N VAL A 124 1.86 13.10 -4.10
CA VAL A 124 0.87 12.93 -5.16
C VAL A 124 -0.05 14.15 -5.23
N VAL A 125 -0.57 14.60 -4.10
CA VAL A 125 -1.43 15.79 -4.03
C VAL A 125 -0.71 17.05 -4.49
N LYS A 126 0.59 17.19 -4.22
CA LYS A 126 1.41 18.35 -4.59
C LYS A 126 1.79 18.35 -6.08
N LEU A 127 2.13 17.20 -6.64
CA LEU A 127 2.63 17.05 -8.01
C LEU A 127 1.52 16.93 -9.04
N VAL A 128 0.40 16.30 -8.68
CA VAL A 128 -0.72 16.04 -9.59
C VAL A 128 -1.77 17.15 -9.48
N ARG A 129 -2.19 17.70 -10.63
CA ARG A 129 -3.24 18.73 -10.67
C ARG A 129 -4.55 18.19 -10.09
N PRO A 130 -5.37 18.99 -9.37
CA PRO A 130 -6.59 18.53 -8.72
C PRO A 130 -7.52 17.72 -9.63
N HIS A 131 -7.76 18.21 -10.86
CA HIS A 131 -8.61 17.55 -11.85
C HIS A 131 -8.03 16.26 -12.46
N GLN A 132 -6.76 15.92 -12.19
CA GLN A 132 -6.11 14.71 -12.68
C GLN A 132 -5.84 13.69 -11.57
N ARG A 133 -6.12 14.04 -10.31
CA ARG A 133 -5.80 13.18 -9.15
C ARG A 133 -6.52 11.85 -9.21
N GLY A 134 -7.82 11.85 -9.51
CA GLY A 134 -8.60 10.61 -9.58
C GLY A 134 -8.03 9.64 -10.60
N ARG A 135 -7.73 10.12 -11.83
CA ARG A 135 -7.08 9.29 -12.86
C ARG A 135 -5.71 8.78 -12.45
N PHE A 136 -4.94 9.63 -11.76
CA PHE A 136 -3.61 9.25 -11.31
C PHE A 136 -3.68 8.19 -10.23
N PHE A 137 -4.61 8.32 -9.27
CA PHE A 137 -4.85 7.27 -8.27
C PHE A 137 -5.35 5.96 -8.92
N SER A 138 -6.23 6.02 -9.91
CA SER A 138 -6.64 4.82 -10.64
C SER A 138 -5.49 4.13 -11.37
N LEU A 139 -4.55 4.92 -11.91
CA LEU A 139 -3.33 4.38 -12.53
C LEU A 139 -2.41 3.73 -11.49
N LEU A 140 -2.27 4.32 -10.30
CA LEU A 140 -1.53 3.71 -9.20
C LEU A 140 -2.17 2.38 -8.76
N MET A 141 -3.50 2.34 -8.60
CA MET A 141 -4.22 1.10 -8.25
C MET A 141 -4.08 0.01 -9.33
N MET A 142 -4.10 0.40 -10.60
CA MET A 142 -3.82 -0.54 -11.70
C MET A 142 -2.39 -1.08 -11.63
N GLN A 143 -1.41 -0.24 -11.31
CA GLN A 143 -0.04 -0.68 -11.06
C GLN A 143 0.07 -1.58 -9.83
N ASP A 144 -0.69 -1.29 -8.77
CA ASP A 144 -0.73 -2.11 -7.56
C ASP A 144 -1.20 -3.53 -7.90
N SER A 145 -2.27 -3.66 -8.70
CA SER A 145 -2.77 -4.97 -9.17
C SER A 145 -1.76 -5.69 -10.07
N ALA A 146 -1.17 -4.99 -11.05
CA ALA A 146 -0.16 -5.59 -11.94
C ALA A 146 1.10 -5.99 -11.17
N GLY A 147 1.58 -5.12 -10.29
CA GLY A 147 2.76 -5.36 -9.46
C GLY A 147 2.54 -6.49 -8.45
N ALA A 148 1.32 -6.64 -7.93
CA ALA A 148 0.97 -7.74 -7.04
C ALA A 148 1.08 -9.09 -7.77
N VAL A 149 0.54 -9.20 -8.99
CA VAL A 149 0.63 -10.41 -9.81
C VAL A 149 2.08 -10.71 -10.19
N ILE A 150 2.81 -9.73 -10.73
CA ILE A 150 4.21 -9.90 -11.14
C ILE A 150 5.09 -10.24 -9.93
N GLY A 151 4.90 -9.53 -8.81
CA GLY A 151 5.64 -9.77 -7.57
C GLY A 151 5.39 -11.17 -7.02
N ALA A 152 4.13 -11.60 -6.93
CA ALA A 152 3.79 -12.94 -6.47
C ALA A 152 4.36 -14.05 -7.36
N LEU A 153 4.32 -13.88 -8.69
CA LEU A 153 4.91 -14.83 -9.63
C LEU A 153 6.43 -14.91 -9.48
N LEU A 154 7.10 -13.77 -9.40
CA LEU A 154 8.56 -13.70 -9.18
C LEU A 154 8.93 -14.32 -7.83
N GLY A 155 8.19 -13.99 -6.77
CA GLY A 155 8.41 -14.55 -5.45
C GLY A 155 8.20 -16.07 -5.42
N SER A 156 7.14 -16.57 -6.05
CA SER A 156 6.86 -18.02 -6.14
C SER A 156 7.95 -18.75 -6.92
N TRP A 157 8.49 -18.14 -7.98
CA TRP A 157 9.61 -18.70 -8.72
C TRP A 157 10.88 -18.74 -7.85
N LEU A 158 11.21 -17.68 -7.14
CA LEU A 158 12.36 -17.64 -6.23
C LEU A 158 12.21 -18.61 -5.06
N LEU A 159 10.98 -18.81 -4.55
CA LEU A 159 10.70 -19.73 -3.45
C LEU A 159 11.05 -21.19 -3.78
N GLN A 160 11.07 -21.57 -5.05
CA GLN A 160 11.49 -22.92 -5.47
C GLN A 160 12.95 -23.21 -5.12
N TYR A 161 13.78 -22.18 -4.99
CA TYR A 161 15.18 -22.29 -4.62
C TYR A 161 15.37 -22.11 -3.11
N ASP A 162 15.03 -20.94 -2.58
CA ASP A 162 15.13 -20.66 -1.14
C ASP A 162 14.28 -19.42 -0.78
N PHE A 163 13.61 -19.47 0.37
CA PHE A 163 12.89 -18.32 0.92
C PHE A 163 13.82 -17.12 1.22
N ARG A 164 15.10 -17.38 1.53
CA ARG A 164 16.09 -16.32 1.71
C ARG A 164 16.28 -15.48 0.45
N LEU A 165 16.22 -16.11 -0.73
CA LEU A 165 16.28 -15.38 -2.01
C LEU A 165 15.06 -14.50 -2.21
N VAL A 166 13.87 -14.97 -1.84
CA VAL A 166 12.64 -14.19 -1.88
C VAL A 166 12.77 -12.93 -1.04
N CYS A 167 13.19 -13.08 0.22
CA CYS A 167 13.38 -11.96 1.15
C CYS A 167 14.50 -11.01 0.69
N SER A 168 15.59 -11.54 0.17
CA SER A 168 16.71 -10.75 -0.35
C SER A 168 16.30 -9.93 -1.57
N ALA A 169 15.51 -10.51 -2.47
CA ALA A 169 14.96 -9.80 -3.62
C ALA A 169 14.03 -8.66 -3.21
N GLY A 170 13.13 -8.91 -2.24
CA GLY A 170 12.27 -7.89 -1.67
C GLY A 170 13.08 -6.77 -0.99
N ALA A 171 14.08 -7.12 -0.18
CA ALA A 171 14.97 -6.16 0.47
C ALA A 171 15.76 -5.34 -0.56
N ALA A 172 16.30 -5.98 -1.60
CA ALA A 172 17.04 -5.30 -2.68
C ALA A 172 16.15 -4.30 -3.44
N LEU A 173 14.90 -4.65 -3.73
CA LEU A 173 13.94 -3.74 -4.35
C LEU A 173 13.65 -2.52 -3.47
N PHE A 174 13.52 -2.68 -2.15
CA PHE A 174 13.35 -1.55 -1.23
C PHE A 174 14.62 -0.71 -1.08
N ILE A 175 15.81 -1.31 -1.11
CA ILE A 175 17.08 -0.57 -1.15
C ILE A 175 17.18 0.22 -2.45
N ALA A 176 16.86 -0.38 -3.60
CA ALA A 176 16.82 0.29 -4.88
C ALA A 176 15.82 1.46 -4.87
N CYS A 177 14.63 1.27 -4.28
CA CYS A 177 13.64 2.31 -4.10
C CYS A 177 14.17 3.43 -3.18
N ALA A 178 14.83 3.10 -2.07
CA ALA A 178 15.47 4.08 -1.19
C ALA A 178 16.54 4.90 -1.92
N ALA A 179 17.41 4.25 -2.68
CA ALA A 179 18.43 4.91 -3.50
C ALA A 179 17.81 5.81 -4.57
N PHE A 180 16.79 5.31 -5.28
CA PHE A 180 16.05 6.07 -6.28
C PHE A 180 15.45 7.35 -5.67
N ASN A 181 14.80 7.24 -4.51
CA ASN A 181 14.25 8.39 -3.79
C ASN A 181 15.35 9.33 -3.26
N ALA A 182 16.47 8.78 -2.78
CA ALA A 182 17.60 9.57 -2.29
C ALA A 182 18.23 10.43 -3.39
N TRP A 183 18.31 9.93 -4.63
CA TRP A 183 18.92 10.66 -5.74
C TRP A 183 17.93 11.61 -6.45
N TYR A 184 16.75 11.15 -6.76
CA TYR A 184 15.82 11.87 -7.61
C TYR A 184 14.80 12.73 -6.87
N LEU A 185 14.45 12.43 -5.61
CA LEU A 185 13.48 13.21 -4.88
C LEU A 185 14.12 14.48 -4.32
N PRO A 186 13.66 15.68 -4.71
CA PRO A 186 14.14 16.93 -4.13
C PRO A 186 13.76 17.02 -2.65
N ALA A 187 14.58 17.70 -1.86
CA ALA A 187 14.32 17.93 -0.44
C ALA A 187 13.19 18.96 -0.24
N TRP A 188 11.96 18.54 -0.51
CA TRP A 188 10.79 19.40 -0.35
C TRP A 188 10.25 19.35 1.07
N LYS A 189 10.04 20.50 1.67
CA LYS A 189 9.21 20.61 2.86
C LYS A 189 7.74 20.43 2.45
N LEU A 190 7.03 19.54 3.11
CA LEU A 190 5.62 19.26 2.83
C LEU A 190 4.73 20.37 3.37
N SER A 191 5.03 20.89 4.55
CA SER A 191 4.32 21.99 5.17
C SER A 191 5.26 23.15 5.49
N THR A 192 4.76 24.38 5.33
CA THR A 192 5.41 25.62 5.79
C THR A 192 5.00 25.97 7.22
N VAL A 193 3.91 25.38 7.71
CA VAL A 193 3.34 25.65 9.05
C VAL A 193 3.68 24.48 9.97
N LYS A 194 4.49 24.77 10.99
CA LYS A 194 4.85 23.81 12.04
C LYS A 194 3.77 23.82 13.14
N THR A 195 2.64 23.17 12.90
CA THR A 195 1.64 22.97 13.96
C THR A 195 2.04 21.78 14.84
N PRO A 196 1.99 21.90 16.18
CA PRO A 196 2.17 20.75 17.07
C PRO A 196 1.14 19.66 16.76
N VAL A 197 1.55 18.40 16.77
CA VAL A 197 0.67 17.24 16.44
C VAL A 197 -0.62 17.26 17.26
N ARG A 198 -0.51 17.59 18.55
CA ARG A 198 -1.65 17.68 19.50
C ARG A 198 -2.66 18.73 19.06
N GLU A 199 -2.21 19.89 18.62
CA GLU A 199 -3.09 20.97 18.15
C GLU A 199 -3.74 20.63 16.82
N GLY A 200 -2.97 20.03 15.89
CA GLY A 200 -3.48 19.53 14.61
C GLY A 200 -4.57 18.47 14.82
N LEU A 201 -4.32 17.48 15.68
CA LEU A 201 -5.28 16.44 16.02
C LEU A 201 -6.53 17.01 16.70
N GLY A 202 -6.37 17.94 17.64
CA GLY A 202 -7.48 18.61 18.31
C GLY A 202 -8.36 19.40 17.32
N ARG A 203 -7.77 20.04 16.32
CA ARG A 203 -8.49 20.77 15.28
C ARG A 203 -9.28 19.83 14.37
N VAL A 204 -8.68 18.70 13.96
CA VAL A 204 -9.32 17.66 13.15
C VAL A 204 -10.49 17.02 13.90
N LEU A 205 -10.33 16.66 15.17
CA LEU A 205 -11.39 16.04 15.98
C LEU A 205 -12.56 16.99 16.28
N ARG A 206 -12.33 18.31 16.25
CA ARG A 206 -13.39 19.33 16.41
C ARG A 206 -14.20 19.55 15.13
N ASP A 207 -13.66 19.19 13.97
CA ASP A 207 -14.40 19.27 12.71
C ASP A 207 -15.36 18.06 12.58
N LYS A 208 -16.61 18.27 13.05
CA LYS A 208 -17.65 17.23 13.01
C LYS A 208 -17.89 16.68 11.60
N ARG A 209 -17.81 17.53 10.57
CA ARG A 209 -18.04 17.10 9.17
C ARG A 209 -16.93 16.14 8.72
N PHE A 210 -15.70 16.47 9.01
CA PHE A 210 -14.56 15.62 8.73
C PHE A 210 -14.62 14.30 9.50
N VAL A 211 -14.93 14.35 10.80
CA VAL A 211 -15.07 13.14 11.65
C VAL A 211 -16.18 12.23 11.13
N THR A 212 -17.36 12.78 10.79
CA THR A 212 -18.46 12.00 10.21
C THR A 212 -18.05 11.36 8.89
N TYR A 213 -17.37 12.10 8.02
CA TYR A 213 -16.87 11.57 6.75
C TYR A 213 -15.88 10.41 6.97
N VAL A 214 -14.92 10.57 7.88
CA VAL A 214 -13.95 9.51 8.21
C VAL A 214 -14.63 8.27 8.79
N LEU A 215 -15.60 8.44 9.71
CA LEU A 215 -16.35 7.32 10.28
C LEU A 215 -17.16 6.56 9.23
N THR A 216 -17.80 7.27 8.30
CA THR A 216 -18.53 6.66 7.19
C THR A 216 -17.59 5.85 6.29
N LEU A 217 -16.42 6.42 5.94
CA LEU A 217 -15.42 5.70 5.16
C LEU A 217 -14.83 4.51 5.91
N THR A 218 -14.65 4.60 7.23
CA THR A 218 -14.18 3.48 8.05
C THR A 218 -15.18 2.32 7.98
N GLY A 219 -16.48 2.60 8.10
CA GLY A 219 -17.53 1.60 7.91
C GLY A 219 -17.45 0.92 6.53
N TYR A 220 -17.29 1.71 5.48
CA TYR A 220 -17.07 1.19 4.12
C TYR A 220 -15.85 0.26 4.03
N TYR A 221 -14.70 0.67 4.58
CA TYR A 221 -13.50 -0.15 4.57
C TYR A 221 -13.66 -1.44 5.39
N MET A 222 -14.37 -1.41 6.50
CA MET A 222 -14.67 -2.61 7.29
C MET A 222 -15.49 -3.60 6.47
N LEU A 223 -16.53 -3.15 5.76
CA LEU A 223 -17.32 -4.00 4.87
C LEU A 223 -16.47 -4.55 3.71
N ALA A 224 -15.67 -3.72 3.06
CA ALA A 224 -14.80 -4.14 1.97
C ALA A 224 -13.80 -5.22 2.42
N VAL A 225 -13.20 -5.09 3.60
CA VAL A 225 -12.30 -6.10 4.17
C VAL A 225 -13.06 -7.40 4.49
N GLN A 226 -14.28 -7.31 5.03
CA GLN A 226 -15.10 -8.51 5.28
C GLN A 226 -15.42 -9.25 3.99
N VAL A 227 -15.82 -8.56 2.93
CA VAL A 227 -16.06 -9.16 1.61
C VAL A 227 -14.79 -9.84 1.10
N MET A 228 -13.65 -9.16 1.20
CA MET A 228 -12.35 -9.71 0.77
C MET A 228 -11.97 -11.00 1.53
N LEU A 229 -12.31 -11.11 2.80
CA LEU A 229 -12.02 -12.28 3.62
C LEU A 229 -13.04 -13.40 3.44
N MET A 230 -14.34 -13.09 3.37
CA MET A 230 -15.42 -14.06 3.32
C MET A 230 -15.65 -14.63 1.92
N LEU A 231 -15.50 -13.81 0.89
CA LEU A 231 -15.79 -14.22 -0.49
C LEU A 231 -14.95 -15.43 -0.95
N PRO A 232 -13.62 -15.50 -0.71
CA PRO A 232 -12.84 -16.70 -1.05
C PRO A 232 -13.31 -17.95 -0.32
N ILE A 233 -13.71 -17.82 0.95
CA ILE A 233 -14.21 -18.94 1.75
C ILE A 233 -15.53 -19.43 1.16
N MET A 234 -16.48 -18.52 0.92
CA MET A 234 -17.78 -18.87 0.32
C MET A 234 -17.62 -19.51 -1.06
N VAL A 235 -16.74 -18.97 -1.89
CA VAL A 235 -16.46 -19.53 -3.24
C VAL A 235 -15.90 -20.94 -3.14
N ASN A 236 -14.97 -21.17 -2.20
CA ASN A 236 -14.42 -22.51 -1.97
C ASN A 236 -15.49 -23.49 -1.46
N ASP A 237 -16.34 -23.06 -0.54
CA ASP A 237 -17.40 -23.90 0.04
C ASP A 237 -18.48 -24.26 -0.99
N ILE A 238 -18.88 -23.30 -1.84
CA ILE A 238 -19.90 -23.52 -2.87
C ILE A 238 -19.35 -24.39 -4.01
N ALA A 239 -18.13 -24.12 -4.46
CA ALA A 239 -17.52 -24.81 -5.60
C ALA A 239 -16.90 -26.16 -5.23
N GLY A 240 -16.63 -26.41 -3.95
CA GLY A 240 -15.98 -27.63 -3.45
C GLY A 240 -14.54 -27.81 -3.94
N THR A 241 -13.96 -26.78 -4.59
CA THR A 241 -12.61 -26.85 -5.15
C THR A 241 -11.82 -25.53 -4.96
N PRO A 242 -10.57 -25.59 -4.49
CA PRO A 242 -9.70 -24.41 -4.38
C PRO A 242 -9.41 -23.71 -5.73
N ALA A 243 -9.65 -24.44 -6.84
CA ALA A 243 -9.47 -23.88 -8.18
C ALA A 243 -10.42 -22.71 -8.47
N ALA A 244 -11.63 -22.72 -7.92
CA ALA A 244 -12.61 -21.64 -8.08
C ALA A 244 -12.11 -20.31 -7.48
N VAL A 245 -11.41 -20.34 -6.37
CA VAL A 245 -10.80 -19.16 -5.74
C VAL A 245 -9.74 -18.53 -6.65
N LYS A 246 -8.96 -19.34 -7.36
CA LYS A 246 -7.97 -18.85 -8.35
C LYS A 246 -8.66 -18.09 -9.48
N TRP A 247 -9.78 -18.63 -9.98
CA TRP A 247 -10.56 -17.95 -11.02
C TRP A 247 -11.21 -16.67 -10.52
N MET A 248 -11.70 -16.63 -9.29
CA MET A 248 -12.21 -15.41 -8.67
C MET A 248 -11.16 -14.28 -8.67
N TYR A 249 -9.95 -14.56 -8.17
CA TYR A 249 -8.85 -13.57 -8.19
C TYR A 249 -8.38 -13.22 -9.60
N ALA A 250 -8.38 -14.17 -10.53
CA ALA A 250 -8.04 -13.88 -11.93
C ALA A 250 -9.05 -12.93 -12.59
N ILE A 251 -10.34 -13.11 -12.31
CA ILE A 251 -11.41 -12.21 -12.78
C ILE A 251 -11.25 -10.83 -12.15
N GLU A 252 -11.05 -10.75 -10.84
CA GLU A 252 -10.81 -9.49 -10.12
C GLU A 252 -9.62 -8.73 -10.72
N ALA A 253 -8.48 -9.39 -10.89
CA ALA A 253 -7.30 -8.79 -11.49
C ALA A 253 -7.56 -8.31 -12.93
N THR A 254 -8.26 -9.10 -13.74
CA THR A 254 -8.60 -8.76 -15.12
C THR A 254 -9.50 -7.52 -15.17
N ILE A 255 -10.53 -7.46 -14.34
CA ILE A 255 -11.43 -6.30 -14.23
C ILE A 255 -10.66 -5.07 -13.75
N SER A 256 -9.82 -5.22 -12.73
CA SER A 256 -9.01 -4.13 -12.20
C SER A 256 -8.05 -3.57 -13.25
N LEU A 257 -7.37 -4.43 -14.00
CA LEU A 257 -6.41 -4.02 -15.03
C LEU A 257 -7.08 -3.38 -16.26
N THR A 258 -8.26 -3.87 -16.65
CA THR A 258 -8.91 -3.45 -17.91
C THR A 258 -9.91 -2.32 -17.72
N LEU A 259 -10.73 -2.36 -16.66
CA LEU A 259 -11.88 -1.48 -16.50
C LEU A 259 -11.67 -0.32 -15.51
N LEU A 260 -10.78 -0.45 -14.52
CA LEU A 260 -10.62 0.55 -13.47
C LEU A 260 -10.25 1.93 -14.04
N TYR A 261 -9.23 1.98 -14.90
CA TYR A 261 -8.77 3.25 -15.50
C TYR A 261 -9.79 3.86 -16.48
N PRO A 262 -10.39 3.11 -17.43
CA PRO A 262 -11.43 3.63 -18.30
C PRO A 262 -12.66 4.16 -17.56
N ILE A 263 -13.13 3.42 -16.55
CA ILE A 263 -14.28 3.82 -15.73
C ILE A 263 -13.96 5.10 -14.95
N ALA A 264 -12.79 5.18 -14.31
CA ALA A 264 -12.36 6.38 -13.62
C ALA A 264 -12.30 7.59 -14.56
N ARG A 265 -11.72 7.42 -15.75
CA ARG A 265 -11.63 8.49 -16.76
C ARG A 265 -12.99 8.94 -17.27
N TRP A 266 -13.90 8.00 -17.51
CA TRP A 266 -15.26 8.29 -17.97
C TRP A 266 -16.07 9.01 -16.89
N SER A 267 -16.04 8.51 -15.66
CA SER A 267 -16.80 9.06 -14.53
C SER A 267 -16.31 10.47 -14.14
N GLU A 268 -14.99 10.74 -14.22
CA GLU A 268 -14.44 12.07 -13.96
C GLU A 268 -14.92 13.14 -14.93
N LYS A 269 -15.15 12.74 -16.18
CA LYS A 269 -15.64 13.69 -17.21
C LYS A 269 -17.12 14.01 -17.06
N ARG A 270 -17.93 13.12 -16.48
CA ARG A 270 -19.39 13.18 -16.54
C ARG A 270 -20.05 13.49 -15.20
N TYR A 271 -19.44 13.11 -14.07
CA TYR A 271 -20.07 13.22 -12.77
C TYR A 271 -19.19 13.94 -11.75
N ARG A 272 -19.83 14.68 -10.83
CA ARG A 272 -19.17 15.29 -9.68
C ARG A 272 -18.69 14.20 -8.71
N LEU A 273 -17.67 14.51 -7.90
CA LEU A 273 -17.06 13.57 -6.93
C LEU A 273 -18.11 12.95 -5.99
N GLU A 274 -19.04 13.76 -5.51
CA GLU A 274 -20.12 13.35 -4.61
C GLU A 274 -21.01 12.25 -5.22
N HIS A 275 -21.45 12.43 -6.48
CA HIS A 275 -22.26 11.43 -7.17
C HIS A 275 -21.51 10.13 -7.43
N ARG A 276 -20.21 10.20 -7.70
CA ARG A 276 -19.36 9.00 -7.88
C ARG A 276 -19.21 8.20 -6.60
N LEU A 277 -19.00 8.91 -5.46
CA LEU A 277 -18.93 8.27 -4.14
C LEU A 277 -20.27 7.62 -3.76
N MET A 278 -21.39 8.34 -3.97
CA MET A 278 -22.73 7.82 -3.71
C MET A 278 -23.03 6.57 -4.56
N ALA A 279 -22.72 6.63 -5.87
CA ALA A 279 -22.92 5.49 -6.76
C ALA A 279 -22.07 4.27 -6.35
N GLY A 280 -20.81 4.50 -5.97
CA GLY A 280 -19.93 3.41 -5.50
C GLY A 280 -20.44 2.78 -4.21
N LEU A 281 -20.89 3.57 -3.25
CA LEU A 281 -21.48 3.06 -2.01
C LEU A 281 -22.79 2.29 -2.27
N LEU A 282 -23.62 2.78 -3.17
CA LEU A 282 -24.91 2.14 -3.54
C LEU A 282 -24.68 0.79 -4.21
N VAL A 283 -23.69 0.68 -5.10
CA VAL A 283 -23.34 -0.62 -5.74
C VAL A 283 -22.82 -1.63 -4.73
N MET A 284 -22.17 -1.20 -3.64
CA MET A 284 -21.72 -2.13 -2.59
C MET A 284 -22.83 -2.57 -1.63
N THR A 285 -23.99 -1.91 -1.62
CA THR A 285 -25.13 -2.29 -0.78
C THR A 285 -26.12 -3.21 -1.48
N LEU A 286 -25.95 -3.43 -2.78
CA LEU A 286 -26.70 -4.39 -3.60
C LEU A 286 -26.03 -5.75 -3.62
#